data_a915174b8e73de6298f3205673ef29af
#
_entry.id   a915174b8e73de6298f3205673ef29af
#
_cell.length_a   1.000
_cell.length_b   1.000
_cell.length_c   1.000
_cell.angle_alpha   90.00
_cell.angle_beta   90.00
_cell.angle_gamma   90.00
#
_symmetry.space_group_name_H-M   'P 1'
#
loop_
_entity.id
_entity.type
_entity.pdbx_description
1 polymer ?
#
loop_
_entity_poly.entity_id
_entity_poly.type
_entity_poly.pdbx_seq_one_letter_code
_entity_poly.pdbx_strand_id
1 'polypeptide(L)'
;FSAGISEISPRKLKQTFEAEAEDRTPRDSFYHCLKNSAHQFHNKQGEEHYVLAGYPWFKCRARDLFISLPGLTLAVDEQDEFEDVMKTAEKAIRAFIEDNPAGYKIYEMEHPDVLLWAVWALQQYAKDTSREQCRLKYGRLLEDIMNYICARKHDNLFLHENGLLYANGKEKAVTWMNSTVNGHPVIPRTGYIVEVNSLWYNALRFVSDIVREGGNDILADKLDAQAEITGKSFVEVFRNEYGYLFDYVDGYMMDWSVRPNMIFAVAFDYSRSEERRVGKECLR
;
A
#
# COMPACT_ATOMS: atom_id res chain seq x y z
N PHE A 1 26.54 -18.51 21.06
CA PHE A 1 25.43 -19.42 21.28
C PHE A 1 24.73 -19.63 19.94
N SER A 2 24.50 -20.87 19.53
CA SER A 2 23.75 -21.21 18.32
C SER A 2 22.75 -22.34 18.64
N ALA A 3 21.57 -22.27 18.02
CA ALA A 3 20.53 -23.28 18.12
C ALA A 3 19.99 -23.60 16.73
N GLY A 4 19.66 -24.85 16.46
CA GLY A 4 19.11 -25.31 15.19
C GLY A 4 18.26 -26.56 15.39
N ILE A 5 17.41 -26.84 14.41
CA ILE A 5 16.53 -28.03 14.39
C ILE A 5 17.19 -29.23 13.67
N SER A 6 18.41 -29.07 13.17
CA SER A 6 19.21 -30.11 12.52
C SER A 6 20.60 -30.17 13.11
N GLU A 7 21.23 -31.36 13.10
CA GLU A 7 22.63 -31.53 13.49
C GLU A 7 23.55 -30.82 12.50
N ILE A 8 24.12 -29.70 12.92
CA ILE A 8 25.15 -28.95 12.20
C ILE A 8 26.39 -28.91 13.06
N SER A 9 27.55 -29.18 12.49
CA SER A 9 28.81 -29.16 13.24
C SER A 9 29.09 -27.76 13.79
N PRO A 10 29.63 -27.63 15.03
CA PRO A 10 29.98 -26.33 15.62
C PRO A 10 30.89 -25.48 14.73
N ARG A 11 31.79 -26.12 13.98
CA ARG A 11 32.68 -25.44 13.02
C ARG A 11 31.90 -24.79 11.89
N LYS A 12 30.91 -25.49 11.31
CA LYS A 12 30.06 -24.94 10.24
C LYS A 12 29.18 -23.80 10.75
N LEU A 13 28.61 -23.95 11.93
CA LEU A 13 27.83 -22.87 12.58
C LEU A 13 28.67 -21.62 12.81
N LYS A 14 29.93 -21.77 13.27
CA LYS A 14 30.86 -20.66 13.46
C LYS A 14 31.17 -19.98 12.12
N GLN A 15 31.48 -20.74 11.07
CA GLN A 15 31.77 -20.20 9.74
C GLN A 15 30.57 -19.45 9.16
N THR A 16 29.34 -20.00 9.29
CA THR A 16 28.13 -19.31 8.86
C THR A 16 27.93 -18.00 9.62
N PHE A 17 28.13 -18.02 10.95
CA PHE A 17 28.00 -16.81 11.76
C PHE A 17 29.04 -15.74 11.39
N GLU A 18 30.30 -16.14 11.16
CA GLU A 18 31.37 -15.23 10.74
C GLU A 18 31.05 -14.61 9.38
N ALA A 19 30.61 -15.40 8.39
CA ALA A 19 30.21 -14.90 7.09
C ALA A 19 29.04 -13.92 7.16
N GLU A 20 27.98 -14.27 7.93
CA GLU A 20 26.85 -13.36 8.16
C GLU A 20 27.24 -12.07 8.90
N ALA A 21 28.20 -12.17 9.84
CA ALA A 21 28.67 -11.01 10.58
C ALA A 21 29.52 -10.06 9.72
N GLU A 22 30.30 -10.61 8.77
CA GLU A 22 31.09 -9.84 7.80
C GLU A 22 30.20 -9.14 6.78
N ASP A 23 29.08 -9.75 6.37
CA ASP A 23 28.14 -9.20 5.39
C ASP A 23 27.20 -8.11 5.98
N ARG A 24 27.16 -7.98 7.29
CA ARG A 24 26.31 -6.97 7.95
C ARG A 24 26.92 -5.58 7.86
N THR A 25 26.05 -4.59 7.60
CA THR A 25 26.41 -3.19 7.74
C THR A 25 26.92 -2.89 9.17
N PRO A 26 28.11 -2.26 9.33
CA PRO A 26 28.62 -1.88 10.66
C PRO A 26 27.60 -1.01 11.42
N ARG A 27 27.43 -1.20 12.73
CA ARG A 27 26.53 -0.41 13.58
C ARG A 27 27.23 0.82 14.16
N ASP A 28 27.86 1.60 13.34
CA ASP A 28 28.68 2.76 13.71
C ASP A 28 27.95 4.10 13.56
N SER A 29 26.74 4.09 13.00
CA SER A 29 25.87 5.26 12.84
C SER A 29 24.40 4.91 13.08
N PHE A 30 23.58 5.94 13.34
CA PHE A 30 22.13 5.77 13.45
C PHE A 30 21.51 5.21 12.15
N TYR A 31 21.97 5.72 11.00
CA TYR A 31 21.53 5.24 9.69
C TYR A 31 21.85 3.74 9.51
N HIS A 32 23.08 3.32 9.82
CA HIS A 32 23.47 1.90 9.71
C HIS A 32 22.69 1.00 10.68
N CYS A 33 22.31 1.52 11.86
CA CYS A 33 21.41 0.80 12.76
C CYS A 33 20.01 0.63 12.16
N LEU A 34 19.46 1.67 11.52
CA LEU A 34 18.18 1.59 10.84
C LEU A 34 18.22 0.63 9.64
N LYS A 35 19.27 0.68 8.82
CA LYS A 35 19.49 -0.25 7.71
C LYS A 35 19.51 -1.71 8.18
N ASN A 36 20.29 -2.02 9.22
CA ASN A 36 20.29 -3.36 9.82
C ASN A 36 18.92 -3.78 10.37
N SER A 37 18.13 -2.83 10.90
CA SER A 37 16.78 -3.11 11.37
C SER A 37 15.82 -3.38 10.22
N ALA A 38 15.94 -2.65 9.10
CA ALA A 38 15.16 -2.89 7.89
C ALA A 38 15.39 -4.32 7.35
N HIS A 39 16.65 -4.74 7.25
CA HIS A 39 17.02 -6.07 6.77
C HIS A 39 16.39 -7.21 7.60
N GLN A 40 16.07 -7.00 8.88
CA GLN A 40 15.43 -8.03 9.71
C GLN A 40 14.00 -8.37 9.28
N PHE A 41 13.33 -7.50 8.55
CA PHE A 41 11.97 -7.74 8.06
C PHE A 41 11.94 -8.52 6.74
N HIS A 42 13.05 -8.59 6.02
CA HIS A 42 13.15 -9.35 4.79
C HIS A 42 13.26 -10.86 5.07
N ASN A 43 12.51 -11.64 4.31
CA ASN A 43 12.51 -13.10 4.42
C ASN A 43 12.50 -13.73 3.02
N LYS A 44 13.49 -14.54 2.75
CA LYS A 44 13.63 -15.26 1.48
C LYS A 44 13.23 -16.71 1.64
N GLN A 45 12.38 -17.20 0.75
CA GLN A 45 11.95 -18.61 0.69
C GLN A 45 12.08 -19.13 -0.75
N GLY A 46 13.18 -19.79 -1.05
CA GLY A 46 13.54 -20.16 -2.43
C GLY A 46 13.82 -18.91 -3.26
N GLU A 47 13.06 -18.71 -4.33
CA GLU A 47 13.13 -17.55 -5.21
C GLU A 47 12.13 -16.44 -4.82
N GLU A 48 11.40 -16.62 -3.74
CA GLU A 48 10.37 -15.69 -3.30
C GLU A 48 10.88 -14.82 -2.15
N HIS A 49 10.68 -13.51 -2.24
CA HIS A 49 11.07 -12.51 -1.26
C HIS A 49 9.83 -11.92 -0.60
N TYR A 50 9.86 -11.80 0.73
CA TYR A 50 8.74 -11.34 1.55
C TYR A 50 9.18 -10.30 2.55
N VAL A 51 8.28 -9.41 2.94
CA VAL A 51 8.42 -8.53 4.10
C VAL A 51 7.50 -9.04 5.21
N LEU A 52 8.06 -9.31 6.39
CA LEU A 52 7.28 -9.76 7.53
C LEU A 52 6.68 -8.56 8.26
N ALA A 53 5.39 -8.62 8.61
CA ALA A 53 4.71 -7.57 9.34
C ALA A 53 5.20 -7.43 10.80
N GLY A 54 5.89 -8.43 11.33
CA GLY A 54 6.53 -8.41 12.65
C GLY A 54 6.84 -9.80 13.21
N TYR A 55 7.85 -9.85 14.09
CA TYR A 55 8.31 -11.08 14.71
C TYR A 55 7.65 -11.35 16.05
N PRO A 56 7.50 -12.63 16.42
CA PRO A 56 7.53 -13.84 15.58
C PRO A 56 6.13 -14.22 15.06
N TRP A 57 5.12 -13.44 15.38
CA TRP A 57 3.71 -13.82 15.26
C TRP A 57 3.10 -13.50 13.89
N PHE A 58 3.57 -12.41 13.29
CA PHE A 58 2.97 -11.92 12.04
C PHE A 58 3.70 -12.51 10.83
N LYS A 59 2.90 -12.81 9.81
CA LYS A 59 3.38 -13.26 8.51
C LYS A 59 3.56 -12.06 7.59
N CYS A 60 3.78 -12.29 6.31
CA CYS A 60 3.71 -11.27 5.29
C CYS A 60 2.24 -10.89 5.06
N ARG A 61 1.83 -9.71 5.49
CA ARG A 61 0.50 -9.14 5.25
C ARG A 61 0.60 -8.10 4.14
N ALA A 62 -0.32 -8.15 3.18
CA ALA A 62 -0.25 -7.33 1.97
C ALA A 62 -0.21 -5.81 2.26
N ARG A 63 -1.05 -5.31 3.16
CA ARG A 63 -1.03 -3.89 3.54
C ARG A 63 0.29 -3.48 4.16
N ASP A 64 0.76 -4.24 5.16
CA ASP A 64 2.02 -3.95 5.85
C ASP A 64 3.19 -3.98 4.87
N LEU A 65 3.20 -4.96 3.96
CA LEU A 65 4.19 -5.08 2.90
C LEU A 65 4.24 -3.80 2.05
N PHE A 66 3.12 -3.43 1.41
CA PHE A 66 3.15 -2.31 0.45
C PHE A 66 3.39 -0.95 1.12
N ILE A 67 2.92 -0.73 2.34
CA ILE A 67 3.18 0.52 3.06
C ILE A 67 4.65 0.61 3.51
N SER A 68 5.23 -0.49 3.99
CA SER A 68 6.59 -0.48 4.54
C SER A 68 7.69 -0.67 3.51
N LEU A 69 7.41 -1.33 2.38
CA LEU A 69 8.40 -1.71 1.38
C LEU A 69 9.28 -0.54 0.91
N PRO A 70 8.76 0.64 0.54
CA PRO A 70 9.63 1.76 0.14
C PRO A 70 10.59 2.20 1.23
N GLY A 71 10.15 2.20 2.48
CA GLY A 71 10.98 2.58 3.63
C GLY A 71 12.02 1.52 4.01
N LEU A 72 11.71 0.24 3.79
CA LEU A 72 12.61 -0.86 4.12
C LEU A 72 13.65 -1.14 3.03
N THR A 73 13.46 -0.59 1.83
CA THR A 73 14.32 -0.85 0.67
C THR A 73 14.83 0.44 0.03
N LEU A 74 14.00 1.23 -0.64
CA LEU A 74 14.41 2.43 -1.38
C LEU A 74 15.09 3.47 -0.46
N ALA A 75 14.54 3.71 0.72
CA ALA A 75 15.09 4.66 1.68
C ALA A 75 16.45 4.25 2.28
N VAL A 76 16.89 3.02 2.06
CA VAL A 76 18.17 2.46 2.50
C VAL A 76 19.05 2.02 1.33
N ASP A 77 18.77 2.52 0.12
CA ASP A 77 19.52 2.26 -1.13
C ASP A 77 19.55 0.78 -1.53
N GLU A 78 18.44 0.05 -1.29
CA GLU A 78 18.27 -1.38 -1.60
C GLU A 78 17.21 -1.59 -2.70
N GLN A 79 17.42 -0.97 -3.86
CA GLN A 79 16.48 -1.02 -4.99
C GLN A 79 16.25 -2.46 -5.49
N ASP A 80 17.30 -3.28 -5.56
CA ASP A 80 17.20 -4.68 -6.02
C ASP A 80 16.29 -5.49 -5.11
N GLU A 81 16.35 -5.28 -3.79
CA GLU A 81 15.47 -5.95 -2.83
C GLU A 81 13.99 -5.51 -3.00
N PHE A 82 13.75 -4.21 -3.29
CA PHE A 82 12.41 -3.75 -3.68
C PHE A 82 11.87 -4.55 -4.86
N GLU A 83 12.67 -4.71 -5.91
CA GLU A 83 12.29 -5.40 -7.13
C GLU A 83 12.05 -6.90 -6.90
N ASP A 84 12.87 -7.56 -6.10
CA ASP A 84 12.73 -8.96 -5.76
C ASP A 84 11.45 -9.22 -4.95
N VAL A 85 11.14 -8.36 -3.97
CA VAL A 85 9.87 -8.43 -3.22
C VAL A 85 8.68 -8.14 -4.14
N MET A 86 8.78 -7.11 -4.98
CA MET A 86 7.70 -6.78 -5.92
C MET A 86 7.47 -7.86 -6.96
N LYS A 87 8.50 -8.59 -7.41
CA LYS A 87 8.34 -9.74 -8.28
C LYS A 87 7.48 -10.85 -7.65
N THR A 88 7.64 -11.08 -6.35
CA THR A 88 6.79 -12.01 -5.59
C THR A 88 5.38 -11.45 -5.40
N ALA A 89 5.27 -10.17 -5.02
CA ALA A 89 4.00 -9.49 -4.80
C ALA A 89 3.16 -9.35 -6.07
N GLU A 90 3.79 -9.10 -7.23
CA GLU A 90 3.10 -9.04 -8.53
C GLU A 90 2.40 -10.36 -8.84
N LYS A 91 3.06 -11.50 -8.63
CA LYS A 91 2.43 -12.82 -8.83
C LYS A 91 1.21 -12.99 -7.92
N ALA A 92 1.30 -12.57 -6.66
CA ALA A 92 0.19 -12.64 -5.72
C ALA A 92 -0.97 -11.70 -6.11
N ILE A 93 -0.67 -10.48 -6.56
CA ILE A 93 -1.68 -9.53 -7.06
C ILE A 93 -2.39 -10.11 -8.30
N ARG A 94 -1.63 -10.63 -9.28
CA ARG A 94 -2.22 -11.23 -10.49
C ARG A 94 -3.10 -12.42 -10.17
N ALA A 95 -2.63 -13.32 -9.29
CA ALA A 95 -3.42 -14.44 -8.82
C ALA A 95 -4.74 -14.00 -8.14
N PHE A 96 -4.70 -12.91 -7.36
CA PHE A 96 -5.88 -12.33 -6.75
C PHE A 96 -6.85 -11.74 -7.78
N ILE A 97 -6.35 -10.95 -8.74
CA ILE A 97 -7.15 -10.32 -9.80
C ILE A 97 -7.82 -11.36 -10.71
N GLU A 98 -7.15 -12.50 -10.95
CA GLU A 98 -7.59 -13.60 -11.81
C GLU A 98 -8.46 -14.62 -11.07
N ASP A 99 -8.77 -14.38 -9.79
CA ASP A 99 -9.50 -15.33 -8.92
C ASP A 99 -8.85 -16.74 -8.89
N ASN A 100 -7.53 -16.75 -8.91
CA ASN A 100 -6.72 -17.95 -8.86
C ASN A 100 -5.74 -17.89 -7.69
N PRO A 101 -6.20 -18.14 -6.45
CA PRO A 101 -5.38 -18.01 -5.25
C PRO A 101 -4.33 -19.12 -5.19
N ALA A 102 -3.29 -18.99 -5.98
CA ALA A 102 -2.15 -19.89 -5.98
C ALA A 102 -1.22 -19.52 -4.82
N GLY A 103 -1.27 -20.26 -3.74
CA GLY A 103 -0.22 -20.57 -2.78
C GLY A 103 0.79 -19.51 -2.30
N TYR A 104 0.65 -18.25 -2.69
CA TYR A 104 1.55 -17.18 -2.23
C TYR A 104 1.34 -16.89 -0.75
N LYS A 105 2.45 -16.71 -0.03
CA LYS A 105 2.43 -16.46 1.42
C LYS A 105 2.27 -14.97 1.75
N ILE A 106 1.50 -14.25 0.95
CA ILE A 106 1.07 -12.86 1.19
C ILE A 106 -0.41 -12.91 1.55
N TYR A 107 -0.72 -12.56 2.80
CA TYR A 107 -2.05 -12.70 3.39
C TYR A 107 -2.82 -11.38 3.33
N GLU A 108 -4.14 -11.46 3.41
CA GLU A 108 -5.03 -10.30 3.50
C GLU A 108 -5.02 -9.43 2.22
N MET A 109 -4.79 -10.04 1.04
CA MET A 109 -4.81 -9.34 -0.26
C MET A 109 -6.20 -8.79 -0.58
N GLU A 110 -7.24 -9.41 -0.05
CA GLU A 110 -8.64 -9.06 -0.25
C GLU A 110 -9.09 -7.79 0.49
N HIS A 111 -8.25 -7.15 1.29
CA HIS A 111 -8.63 -5.91 1.94
C HIS A 111 -8.77 -4.77 0.93
N PRO A 112 -9.81 -3.92 1.07
CA PRO A 112 -10.19 -2.91 0.07
C PRO A 112 -9.09 -1.91 -0.32
N ASP A 113 -8.20 -1.58 0.60
CA ASP A 113 -7.14 -0.59 0.40
C ASP A 113 -5.82 -1.17 -0.16
N VAL A 114 -5.67 -2.51 -0.18
CA VAL A 114 -4.39 -3.17 -0.47
C VAL A 114 -3.88 -2.88 -1.87
N LEU A 115 -4.72 -3.01 -2.89
CA LEU A 115 -4.31 -2.72 -4.28
C LEU A 115 -3.91 -1.24 -4.47
N LEU A 116 -4.56 -0.34 -3.75
CA LEU A 116 -4.22 1.09 -3.79
C LEU A 116 -2.86 1.36 -3.12
N TRP A 117 -2.54 0.66 -2.03
CA TRP A 117 -1.22 0.70 -1.41
C TRP A 117 -0.14 0.11 -2.31
N ALA A 118 -0.44 -0.93 -3.08
CA ALA A 118 0.48 -1.46 -4.09
C ALA A 118 0.80 -0.41 -5.17
N VAL A 119 -0.21 0.31 -5.67
CA VAL A 119 -0.01 1.44 -6.61
C VAL A 119 0.85 2.53 -5.96
N TRP A 120 0.61 2.87 -4.70
CA TRP A 120 1.43 3.86 -3.98
C TRP A 120 2.88 3.41 -3.80
N ALA A 121 3.13 2.14 -3.49
CA ALA A 121 4.50 1.61 -3.40
C ALA A 121 5.25 1.74 -4.73
N LEU A 122 4.58 1.43 -5.86
CA LEU A 122 5.13 1.62 -7.21
C LEU A 122 5.34 3.09 -7.57
N GLN A 123 4.50 3.99 -7.05
CA GLN A 123 4.72 5.43 -7.16
C GLN A 123 6.01 5.87 -6.43
N GLN A 124 6.29 5.33 -5.23
CA GLN A 124 7.55 5.61 -4.55
C GLN A 124 8.76 5.07 -5.33
N TYR A 125 8.63 3.87 -5.92
CA TYR A 125 9.65 3.33 -6.82
C TYR A 125 9.89 4.24 -8.04
N ALA A 126 8.84 4.78 -8.64
CA ALA A 126 8.96 5.72 -9.77
C ALA A 126 9.67 7.04 -9.37
N LYS A 127 9.54 7.46 -8.11
CA LYS A 127 10.22 8.66 -7.57
C LYS A 127 11.70 8.41 -7.30
N ASP A 128 12.03 7.23 -6.82
CA ASP A 128 13.40 6.82 -6.50
C ASP A 128 14.22 6.56 -7.79
N THR A 129 13.59 5.97 -8.78
CA THR A 129 14.22 5.60 -10.06
C THR A 129 13.82 6.58 -11.18
N SER A 130 12.78 6.24 -11.93
CA SER A 130 12.11 7.10 -12.91
C SER A 130 10.73 6.55 -13.26
N ARG A 131 9.85 7.42 -13.78
CA ARG A 131 8.55 7.00 -14.31
C ARG A 131 8.70 6.02 -15.48
N GLU A 132 9.69 6.25 -16.35
CA GLU A 132 9.97 5.36 -17.47
C GLU A 132 10.35 3.95 -16.98
N GLN A 133 11.22 3.84 -15.99
CA GLN A 133 11.62 2.55 -15.43
C GLN A 133 10.44 1.84 -14.75
N CYS A 134 9.65 2.56 -13.98
CA CYS A 134 8.44 2.04 -13.38
C CYS A 134 7.44 1.55 -14.46
N ARG A 135 7.23 2.32 -15.50
CA ARG A 135 6.36 1.96 -16.62
C ARG A 135 6.83 0.70 -17.33
N LEU A 136 8.13 0.60 -17.63
CA LEU A 136 8.70 -0.57 -18.32
C LEU A 136 8.54 -1.86 -17.50
N LYS A 137 8.73 -1.78 -16.18
CA LYS A 137 8.64 -2.95 -15.29
C LYS A 137 7.21 -3.26 -14.84
N TYR A 138 6.44 -2.24 -14.46
CA TYR A 138 5.17 -2.42 -13.75
C TYR A 138 3.98 -1.77 -14.43
N GLY A 139 4.15 -1.15 -15.61
CA GLY A 139 3.05 -0.46 -16.31
C GLY A 139 1.86 -1.36 -16.54
N ARG A 140 2.08 -2.60 -16.98
CA ARG A 140 1.02 -3.58 -17.18
C ARG A 140 0.30 -3.95 -15.88
N LEU A 141 1.02 -4.11 -14.79
CA LEU A 141 0.43 -4.40 -13.47
C LEU A 141 -0.46 -3.23 -13.00
N LEU A 142 0.02 -1.99 -13.18
CA LEU A 142 -0.77 -0.79 -12.86
C LEU A 142 -2.07 -0.72 -13.68
N GLU A 143 -2.00 -0.98 -14.98
CA GLU A 143 -3.20 -1.05 -15.83
C GLU A 143 -4.18 -2.14 -15.37
N ASP A 144 -3.69 -3.34 -15.04
CA ASP A 144 -4.51 -4.46 -14.60
C ASP A 144 -5.21 -4.16 -13.26
N ILE A 145 -4.52 -3.53 -12.30
CA ILE A 145 -5.10 -3.08 -11.03
C ILE A 145 -6.22 -2.06 -11.27
N MET A 146 -5.95 -1.02 -12.08
CA MET A 146 -6.95 0.02 -12.36
C MET A 146 -8.18 -0.54 -13.08
N ASN A 147 -7.96 -1.41 -14.06
CA ASN A 147 -9.05 -2.08 -14.78
C ASN A 147 -9.88 -2.97 -13.84
N TYR A 148 -9.25 -3.68 -12.90
CA TYR A 148 -9.93 -4.52 -11.91
C TYR A 148 -10.85 -3.69 -11.00
N ILE A 149 -10.35 -2.57 -10.48
CA ILE A 149 -11.14 -1.67 -9.61
C ILE A 149 -12.25 -0.98 -10.41
N CYS A 150 -11.95 -0.42 -11.59
CA CYS A 150 -12.94 0.25 -12.44
C CYS A 150 -14.03 -0.71 -12.94
N ALA A 151 -13.71 -1.97 -13.16
CA ALA A 151 -14.67 -3.01 -13.55
C ALA A 151 -15.52 -3.51 -12.37
N ARG A 152 -15.34 -2.97 -11.15
CA ARG A 152 -16.09 -3.35 -9.94
C ARG A 152 -16.00 -4.84 -9.61
N LYS A 153 -14.81 -5.43 -9.81
CA LYS A 153 -14.59 -6.87 -9.58
C LYS A 153 -14.21 -7.22 -8.15
N HIS A 154 -13.87 -6.22 -7.33
CA HIS A 154 -13.49 -6.46 -5.94
C HIS A 154 -14.72 -6.71 -5.06
N ASP A 155 -14.71 -7.73 -4.22
CA ASP A 155 -15.85 -8.17 -3.41
C ASP A 155 -16.32 -7.13 -2.37
N ASN A 156 -15.41 -6.27 -1.92
CA ASN A 156 -15.70 -5.27 -0.89
C ASN A 156 -15.09 -3.89 -1.21
N LEU A 157 -15.01 -3.53 -2.49
CA LEU A 157 -14.60 -2.18 -2.92
C LEU A 157 -15.42 -1.79 -4.15
N PHE A 158 -16.35 -0.86 -3.98
CA PHE A 158 -17.36 -0.53 -4.98
C PHE A 158 -17.16 0.89 -5.51
N LEU A 159 -16.84 1.03 -6.78
CA LEU A 159 -16.81 2.33 -7.44
C LEU A 159 -18.24 2.80 -7.73
N HIS A 160 -18.64 3.90 -7.10
CA HIS A 160 -19.96 4.51 -7.29
C HIS A 160 -19.96 5.54 -8.44
N GLU A 161 -21.15 5.97 -8.87
CA GLU A 161 -21.32 6.92 -9.98
C GLU A 161 -20.74 8.29 -9.70
N ASN A 162 -20.66 8.68 -8.42
CA ASN A 162 -19.98 9.91 -7.99
C ASN A 162 -18.45 9.80 -8.00
N GLY A 163 -17.90 8.69 -8.46
CA GLY A 163 -16.46 8.46 -8.58
C GLY A 163 -15.75 8.04 -7.31
N LEU A 164 -16.44 7.96 -6.18
CA LEU A 164 -15.86 7.53 -4.91
C LEU A 164 -15.94 6.02 -4.73
N LEU A 165 -14.98 5.49 -3.99
CA LEU A 165 -14.93 4.09 -3.58
C LEU A 165 -15.65 3.91 -2.24
N TYR A 166 -16.59 2.97 -2.21
CA TYR A 166 -17.33 2.53 -1.03
C TYR A 166 -16.82 1.18 -0.55
N ALA A 167 -16.68 0.99 0.77
CA ALA A 167 -16.32 -0.29 1.37
C ALA A 167 -17.19 -0.58 2.60
N ASN A 168 -17.49 -1.88 2.86
CA ASN A 168 -18.29 -2.31 3.99
C ASN A 168 -17.39 -2.84 5.11
N GLY A 169 -17.32 -2.12 6.21
CA GLY A 169 -16.49 -2.44 7.38
C GLY A 169 -17.27 -2.99 8.59
N LYS A 170 -18.55 -3.41 8.42
CA LYS A 170 -19.38 -3.88 9.53
C LYS A 170 -18.86 -5.20 10.12
N GLU A 171 -18.50 -6.15 9.26
CA GLU A 171 -18.06 -7.48 9.68
C GLU A 171 -16.54 -7.65 9.67
N LYS A 172 -15.85 -6.97 8.75
CA LYS A 172 -14.38 -7.01 8.61
C LYS A 172 -13.83 -5.60 8.52
N ALA A 173 -12.70 -5.38 9.17
CA ALA A 173 -11.97 -4.12 9.03
C ALA A 173 -11.50 -3.93 7.59
N VAL A 174 -11.63 -2.72 7.07
CA VAL A 174 -11.39 -2.39 5.66
C VAL A 174 -10.09 -1.61 5.44
N THR A 175 -9.44 -1.14 6.53
CA THR A 175 -8.19 -0.39 6.47
C THR A 175 -7.25 -0.81 7.60
N TRP A 176 -6.20 -0.01 7.86
CA TRP A 176 -5.24 -0.22 8.93
C TRP A 176 -5.86 -0.21 10.34
N MET A 177 -7.02 0.39 10.52
CA MET A 177 -7.79 0.38 11.77
C MET A 177 -8.50 -0.97 11.93
N ASN A 178 -7.74 -2.03 12.16
CA ASN A 178 -8.19 -3.42 12.07
C ASN A 178 -8.26 -4.16 13.42
N SER A 179 -8.25 -3.44 14.54
CA SER A 179 -8.47 -4.05 15.85
C SER A 179 -9.86 -4.64 15.96
N THR A 180 -9.95 -5.86 16.53
CA THR A 180 -11.23 -6.59 16.67
C THR A 180 -11.48 -6.99 18.11
N VAL A 181 -12.76 -7.08 18.46
CA VAL A 181 -13.23 -7.68 19.71
C VAL A 181 -14.29 -8.74 19.35
N ASN A 182 -14.10 -9.96 19.82
CA ASN A 182 -14.94 -11.10 19.49
C ASN A 182 -15.14 -11.31 17.97
N GLY A 183 -14.09 -11.03 17.18
CA GLY A 183 -14.10 -11.17 15.73
C GLY A 183 -14.71 -10.00 14.94
N HIS A 184 -15.27 -9.01 15.61
CA HIS A 184 -15.85 -7.82 14.97
C HIS A 184 -14.95 -6.60 15.10
N PRO A 185 -14.89 -5.71 14.10
CA PRO A 185 -14.13 -4.47 14.17
C PRO A 185 -14.54 -3.60 15.36
N VAL A 186 -13.57 -3.09 16.10
CA VAL A 186 -13.83 -2.12 17.19
C VAL A 186 -14.47 -0.84 16.66
N ILE A 187 -14.03 -0.42 15.46
CA ILE A 187 -14.60 0.71 14.72
C ILE A 187 -15.02 0.20 13.34
N PRO A 188 -16.32 -0.10 13.13
CA PRO A 188 -16.82 -0.63 11.86
C PRO A 188 -16.99 0.49 10.83
N ARG A 189 -15.89 0.95 10.25
CA ARG A 189 -15.87 2.02 9.25
C ARG A 189 -16.49 1.51 7.94
N THR A 190 -17.67 2.00 7.63
CA THR A 190 -18.43 1.61 6.43
C THR A 190 -18.78 2.85 5.63
N GLY A 191 -18.75 2.75 4.31
CA GLY A 191 -19.10 3.84 3.43
C GLY A 191 -17.91 4.33 2.61
N TYR A 192 -17.92 5.61 2.29
CA TYR A 192 -16.78 6.32 1.74
C TYR A 192 -15.77 6.59 2.86
N ILE A 193 -14.58 6.07 2.77
CA ILE A 193 -13.54 6.17 3.78
C ILE A 193 -12.48 7.14 3.29
N VAL A 194 -12.09 8.11 4.12
CA VAL A 194 -11.29 9.27 3.70
C VAL A 194 -9.94 8.88 3.11
N GLU A 195 -9.17 8.01 3.79
CA GLU A 195 -7.86 7.61 3.28
C GLU A 195 -7.95 6.68 2.05
N VAL A 196 -8.98 5.84 1.95
CA VAL A 196 -9.19 4.99 0.76
C VAL A 196 -9.46 5.85 -0.47
N ASN A 197 -10.29 6.89 -0.34
CA ASN A 197 -10.62 7.79 -1.44
C ASN A 197 -9.46 8.77 -1.76
N SER A 198 -8.63 9.10 -0.78
CA SER A 198 -7.38 9.84 -1.01
C SER A 198 -6.36 9.01 -1.82
N LEU A 199 -6.18 7.73 -1.44
CA LEU A 199 -5.36 6.77 -2.20
C LEU A 199 -5.89 6.58 -3.62
N TRP A 200 -7.22 6.46 -3.75
CA TRP A 200 -7.87 6.29 -5.05
C TRP A 200 -7.60 7.46 -5.99
N TYR A 201 -7.81 8.69 -5.53
CA TYR A 201 -7.52 9.88 -6.32
C TYR A 201 -6.04 9.94 -6.72
N ASN A 202 -5.13 9.68 -5.79
CA ASN A 202 -3.70 9.61 -6.05
C ASN A 202 -3.35 8.52 -7.08
N ALA A 203 -3.95 7.33 -6.98
CA ALA A 203 -3.73 6.23 -7.92
C ALA A 203 -4.21 6.57 -9.33
N LEU A 204 -5.41 7.15 -9.46
CA LEU A 204 -5.96 7.60 -10.74
C LEU A 204 -5.00 8.55 -11.48
N ARG A 205 -4.49 9.56 -10.77
CA ARG A 205 -3.59 10.56 -11.33
C ARG A 205 -2.22 9.99 -11.69
N PHE A 206 -1.64 9.22 -10.76
CA PHE A 206 -0.32 8.60 -11.00
C PHE A 206 -0.36 7.63 -12.18
N VAL A 207 -1.35 6.74 -12.22
CA VAL A 207 -1.45 5.75 -13.31
C VAL A 207 -1.80 6.42 -14.63
N SER A 208 -2.64 7.47 -14.63
CA SER A 208 -2.89 8.27 -15.85
C SER A 208 -1.60 8.80 -16.46
N ASP A 209 -0.72 9.39 -15.62
CA ASP A 209 0.58 9.89 -16.09
C ASP A 209 1.45 8.75 -16.69
N ILE A 210 1.56 7.61 -15.99
CA ILE A 210 2.37 6.46 -16.43
C ILE A 210 1.89 5.89 -17.77
N VAL A 211 0.57 5.70 -17.93
CA VAL A 211 0.02 5.10 -19.15
C VAL A 211 0.03 6.08 -20.32
N ARG A 212 -0.08 7.38 -20.07
CA ARG A 212 0.06 8.43 -21.09
C ARG A 212 1.47 8.50 -21.62
N GLU A 213 2.48 8.47 -20.76
CA GLU A 213 3.89 8.37 -21.16
C GLU A 213 4.18 7.08 -21.96
N GLY A 214 3.34 6.05 -21.82
CA GLY A 214 3.37 4.80 -22.59
C GLY A 214 2.61 4.86 -23.92
N GLY A 215 1.96 5.98 -24.24
CA GLY A 215 1.16 6.16 -25.47
C GLY A 215 -0.25 5.56 -25.39
N ASN A 216 -0.74 5.17 -24.20
CA ASN A 216 -2.11 4.69 -24.00
C ASN A 216 -3.04 5.86 -23.60
N ASP A 217 -3.20 6.84 -24.50
CA ASP A 217 -4.00 8.05 -24.25
C ASP A 217 -5.45 7.73 -23.93
N ILE A 218 -6.02 6.67 -24.51
CA ILE A 218 -7.42 6.29 -24.29
C ILE A 218 -7.65 5.91 -22.81
N LEU A 219 -6.75 5.14 -22.22
CA LEU A 219 -6.86 4.78 -20.81
C LEU A 219 -6.53 5.98 -19.93
N ALA A 220 -5.51 6.76 -20.27
CA ALA A 220 -5.14 7.96 -19.53
C ALA A 220 -6.31 8.95 -19.43
N ASP A 221 -6.99 9.24 -20.55
CA ASP A 221 -8.14 10.14 -20.56
C ASP A 221 -9.32 9.63 -19.73
N LYS A 222 -9.55 8.32 -19.71
CA LYS A 222 -10.57 7.70 -18.84
C LYS A 222 -10.22 7.85 -17.36
N LEU A 223 -8.94 7.62 -16.99
CA LEU A 223 -8.49 7.77 -15.62
C LEU A 223 -8.52 9.23 -15.17
N ASP A 224 -8.15 10.18 -16.03
CA ASP A 224 -8.25 11.61 -15.76
C ASP A 224 -9.70 12.07 -15.58
N ALA A 225 -10.60 11.64 -16.44
CA ALA A 225 -12.04 11.94 -16.28
C ALA A 225 -12.59 11.38 -14.96
N GLN A 226 -12.18 10.16 -14.60
CA GLN A 226 -12.55 9.56 -13.33
C GLN A 226 -11.97 10.35 -12.14
N ALA A 227 -10.71 10.80 -12.22
CA ALA A 227 -10.06 11.61 -11.19
C ALA A 227 -10.78 12.96 -11.01
N GLU A 228 -11.24 13.60 -12.07
CA GLU A 228 -12.00 14.85 -11.97
C GLU A 228 -13.34 14.67 -11.25
N ILE A 229 -14.05 13.58 -11.51
CA ILE A 229 -15.30 13.25 -10.82
C ILE A 229 -14.99 12.96 -9.34
N THR A 230 -14.02 12.07 -9.09
CA THR A 230 -13.58 11.67 -7.73
C THR A 230 -13.18 12.88 -6.89
N GLY A 231 -12.37 13.78 -7.44
CA GLY A 231 -11.87 14.92 -6.69
C GLY A 231 -12.95 15.96 -6.36
N LYS A 232 -13.97 16.15 -7.22
CA LYS A 232 -15.13 17.01 -6.90
C LYS A 232 -15.95 16.40 -5.78
N SER A 233 -16.31 15.14 -5.93
CA SER A 233 -17.12 14.41 -4.95
C SER A 233 -16.40 14.25 -3.61
N PHE A 234 -15.06 14.12 -3.62
CA PHE A 234 -14.28 14.05 -2.39
C PHE A 234 -14.49 15.29 -1.53
N VAL A 235 -14.38 16.48 -2.10
CA VAL A 235 -14.58 17.74 -1.36
C VAL A 235 -16.03 17.88 -0.91
N GLU A 236 -17.00 17.55 -1.77
CA GLU A 236 -18.43 17.65 -1.46
C GLU A 236 -18.86 16.70 -0.34
N VAL A 237 -18.29 15.49 -0.31
CA VAL A 237 -18.70 14.44 0.65
C VAL A 237 -17.93 14.55 1.97
N PHE A 238 -16.64 14.82 1.93
CA PHE A 238 -15.81 14.73 3.14
C PHE A 238 -15.65 16.05 3.88
N ARG A 239 -15.75 17.21 3.21
CA ARG A 239 -15.55 18.48 3.88
C ARG A 239 -16.75 18.85 4.75
N ASN A 240 -16.49 19.05 6.05
CA ASN A 240 -17.51 19.49 6.97
C ASN A 240 -17.56 21.05 7.11
N GLU A 241 -18.55 21.55 7.83
CA GLU A 241 -18.78 22.98 8.06
C GLU A 241 -17.67 23.67 8.86
N TYR A 242 -16.86 22.92 9.63
CA TYR A 242 -15.72 23.43 10.39
C TYR A 242 -14.41 23.47 9.60
N GLY A 243 -14.42 23.00 8.33
CA GLY A 243 -13.26 23.06 7.44
C GLY A 243 -12.30 21.89 7.54
N TYR A 244 -12.63 20.82 8.27
CA TYR A 244 -11.88 19.56 8.26
C TYR A 244 -12.69 18.44 7.58
N LEU A 245 -12.14 17.22 7.52
CA LEU A 245 -12.76 16.10 6.79
C LEU A 245 -13.47 15.15 7.76
N PHE A 246 -14.60 14.57 7.34
CA PHE A 246 -15.16 13.41 7.98
C PHE A 246 -14.20 12.21 7.82
N ASP A 247 -14.13 11.33 8.83
CA ASP A 247 -13.32 10.12 8.76
C ASP A 247 -13.92 9.09 7.80
N TYR A 248 -15.23 8.94 7.81
CA TYR A 248 -16.00 8.20 6.79
C TYR A 248 -17.43 8.74 6.71
N VAL A 249 -18.10 8.43 5.57
CA VAL A 249 -19.48 8.84 5.30
C VAL A 249 -20.26 7.67 4.72
N ASP A 250 -21.37 7.30 5.37
CA ASP A 250 -22.31 6.26 4.93
C ASP A 250 -23.75 6.82 4.86
N GLY A 251 -24.14 7.31 3.69
CA GLY A 251 -25.40 8.02 3.49
C GLY A 251 -25.50 9.27 4.36
N TYR A 252 -26.38 9.26 5.34
CA TYR A 252 -26.57 10.36 6.30
C TYR A 252 -25.69 10.25 7.55
N MET A 253 -24.99 9.15 7.71
CA MET A 253 -24.06 8.96 8.82
C MET A 253 -22.69 9.50 8.44
N MET A 254 -22.20 10.48 9.21
CA MET A 254 -20.88 11.10 9.04
C MET A 254 -20.10 10.94 10.32
N ASP A 255 -18.89 10.39 10.24
CA ASP A 255 -18.01 10.32 11.41
C ASP A 255 -17.21 11.60 11.55
N TRP A 256 -17.51 12.35 12.60
CA TRP A 256 -16.89 13.64 12.96
C TRP A 256 -15.56 13.48 13.71
N SER A 257 -15.12 12.26 13.98
CA SER A 257 -13.89 12.02 14.73
C SER A 257 -12.68 12.55 13.99
N VAL A 258 -11.90 13.37 14.65
CA VAL A 258 -10.61 13.85 14.12
C VAL A 258 -9.59 12.73 14.28
N ARG A 259 -9.20 12.10 13.19
CA ARG A 259 -8.22 11.03 13.13
C ARG A 259 -7.09 11.35 12.15
N PRO A 260 -5.91 10.73 12.31
CA PRO A 260 -4.79 10.96 11.39
C PRO A 260 -5.09 10.59 9.93
N ASN A 261 -6.16 9.84 9.66
CA ASN A 261 -6.59 9.43 8.33
C ASN A 261 -6.79 10.60 7.35
N MET A 262 -7.19 11.77 7.87
CA MET A 262 -7.37 13.00 7.06
C MET A 262 -6.05 13.51 6.45
N ILE A 263 -4.90 13.16 7.05
CA ILE A 263 -3.57 13.60 6.59
C ILE A 263 -3.27 13.02 5.20
N PHE A 264 -3.79 11.83 4.89
CA PHE A 264 -3.59 11.21 3.58
C PHE A 264 -4.10 12.07 2.42
N ALA A 265 -5.17 12.82 2.62
CA ALA A 265 -5.70 13.74 1.61
C ALA A 265 -4.70 14.83 1.17
N VAL A 266 -3.68 15.12 1.98
CA VAL A 266 -2.68 16.17 1.70
C VAL A 266 -1.25 15.64 1.62
N ALA A 267 -1.01 14.40 2.10
CA ALA A 267 0.32 13.80 2.14
C ALA A 267 0.75 13.18 0.80
N PHE A 268 -0.22 12.74 -0.01
CA PHE A 268 0.07 12.16 -1.32
C PHE A 268 0.49 13.20 -2.34
N ASP A 269 1.25 12.78 -3.35
CA ASP A 269 1.81 13.68 -4.37
C ASP A 269 0.72 14.34 -5.21
N TYR A 270 -0.31 13.57 -5.56
CA TYR A 270 -1.48 14.08 -6.26
C TYR A 270 -2.58 14.39 -5.26
N SER A 271 -2.53 15.60 -4.72
CA SER A 271 -3.59 16.16 -3.88
C SER A 271 -4.13 17.42 -4.52
N ARG A 272 -5.44 17.68 -4.41
CA ARG A 272 -6.01 18.93 -4.91
C ARG A 272 -5.58 20.12 -4.04
N SER A 273 -5.55 21.32 -4.62
CA SER A 273 -5.21 22.54 -3.88
C SER A 273 -6.18 22.82 -2.74
N GLU A 274 -7.47 22.51 -2.93
CA GLU A 274 -8.50 22.60 -1.90
C GLU A 274 -8.27 21.60 -0.77
N GLU A 275 -7.90 20.35 -1.08
CA GLU A 275 -7.57 19.32 -0.09
C GLU A 275 -6.35 19.69 0.73
N ARG A 276 -5.31 20.25 0.10
CA ARG A 276 -4.14 20.81 0.80
C ARG A 276 -4.49 21.93 1.76
N ARG A 277 -5.46 22.77 1.40
CA ARG A 277 -5.94 23.85 2.25
C ARG A 277 -6.67 23.30 3.47
N VAL A 278 -7.60 22.35 3.26
CA VAL A 278 -8.34 21.67 4.33
C VAL A 278 -7.39 20.91 5.26
N GLY A 279 -6.43 20.14 4.72
CA GLY A 279 -5.46 19.43 5.53
C GLY A 279 -4.55 20.32 6.36
N LYS A 280 -4.17 21.50 5.87
CA LYS A 280 -3.40 22.48 6.64
C LYS A 280 -4.20 23.07 7.81
N GLU A 281 -5.51 23.20 7.67
CA GLU A 281 -6.39 23.63 8.74
C GLU A 281 -6.58 22.56 9.82
N CYS A 282 -6.57 21.27 9.42
CA CYS A 282 -6.60 20.14 10.37
C CYS A 282 -5.30 19.99 11.21
N LEU A 283 -4.19 20.54 10.74
CA LEU A 283 -2.89 20.46 11.41
C LEU A 283 -2.61 21.68 12.34
N ARG A 284 -3.50 22.65 12.41
CA ARG A 284 -3.47 23.78 13.33
C ARG A 284 -4.36 23.52 14.55
#